data_1d9cbeea06526e37f229c652c2198663
#
_entry.id   1d9cbeea06526e37f229c652c2198663
#
_cell.length_a   1.000
_cell.length_b   1.000
_cell.length_c   1.000
_cell.angle_alpha   90.00
_cell.angle_beta   90.00
_cell.angle_gamma   90.00
#
_symmetry.space_group_name_H-M   'P 1'
#
loop_
_entity.id
_entity.type
_entity.pdbx_description
1 polymer ?
#
loop_
_entity_poly.entity_id
_entity_poly.type
_entity_poly.pdbx_seq_one_letter_code
_entity_poly.pdbx_strand_id
1 'polypeptide(L)'
;MTIYYVNGSYQNRADALISVEDRGFNFSDGVYEVIGFKKKKILNFKKHTXRLKKSLNELKISNPFKNFKSLELIILNLIKHNYIENGFIYLQITRGSAKRNHLFPNNIKPNIVIFTFFNKDIKNLLKGVKVGISEDLRWLRCDIKSISLLPNLLEKQKASKKGFYEIWQSRNNQITEGSTSNAFIIDSKNVIMTHPANNLILGGVTRDCVINIAKSNDFFVKENAFTINDIKKCKEAFLTSTTVGVLPVIKIDEFLVNNGKPGKITLEIMXLYNKYLTKQVK
;
A
#
# COMPACT_ATOMS: atom_id res chain seq x y z
N MET A 1 3.28 5.26 27.06
CA MET A 1 3.44 6.40 26.11
C MET A 1 3.81 5.86 24.75
N THR A 2 3.30 6.47 23.67
CA THR A 2 3.66 6.06 22.30
C THR A 2 4.78 6.97 21.80
N ILE A 3 5.85 6.36 21.32
CA ILE A 3 7.02 7.07 20.80
C ILE A 3 6.95 7.16 19.29
N TYR A 4 7.24 8.33 18.74
CA TYR A 4 7.41 8.62 17.32
C TYR A 4 8.86 9.01 17.05
N TYR A 5 9.31 8.84 15.82
CA TYR A 5 10.63 9.33 15.39
C TYR A 5 10.39 10.52 14.46
N VAL A 6 10.99 11.65 14.79
CA VAL A 6 10.90 12.90 14.00
C VAL A 6 12.30 13.47 13.84
N ASN A 7 12.76 13.58 12.60
CA ASN A 7 14.01 14.31 12.23
C ASN A 7 15.23 13.98 13.10
N GLY A 8 15.45 12.71 13.43
CA GLY A 8 16.63 12.29 14.19
C GLY A 8 16.36 11.98 15.66
N SER A 9 15.18 12.29 16.18
CA SER A 9 14.86 12.14 17.61
C SER A 9 13.66 11.23 17.84
N TYR A 10 13.73 10.41 18.88
CA TYR A 10 12.59 9.65 19.40
C TYR A 10 11.85 10.53 20.42
N GLN A 11 10.58 10.80 20.17
CA GLN A 11 9.80 11.78 20.94
C GLN A 11 8.46 11.17 21.35
N ASN A 12 7.90 11.64 22.44
CA ASN A 12 6.50 11.29 22.76
C ASN A 12 5.57 11.78 21.64
N ARG A 13 4.52 11.06 21.40
CA ARG A 13 3.51 11.42 20.39
C ARG A 13 3.04 12.87 20.51
N ALA A 14 2.85 13.36 21.74
CA ALA A 14 2.38 14.73 21.99
C ALA A 14 3.38 15.81 21.55
N ASP A 15 4.67 15.47 21.55
CA ASP A 15 5.76 16.39 21.24
C ASP A 15 6.22 16.28 19.77
N ALA A 16 5.67 15.33 19.04
CA ALA A 16 6.06 15.02 17.66
C ALA A 16 5.43 16.01 16.67
N LEU A 17 6.02 17.19 16.55
CA LEU A 17 5.50 18.32 15.76
C LEU A 17 6.28 18.50 14.46
N ILE A 18 5.60 19.02 13.44
CA ILE A 18 6.17 19.38 12.14
C ILE A 18 5.86 20.86 11.90
N SER A 19 6.81 21.58 11.32
CA SER A 19 6.66 22.99 10.98
C SER A 19 5.45 23.23 10.07
N VAL A 20 4.74 24.32 10.29
CA VAL A 20 3.66 24.77 9.38
C VAL A 20 4.19 25.11 7.98
N GLU A 21 5.51 25.33 7.85
CA GLU A 21 6.17 25.57 6.56
C GLU A 21 6.62 24.28 5.87
N ASP A 22 6.28 23.09 6.41
CA ASP A 22 6.63 21.82 5.75
C ASP A 22 5.96 21.72 4.39
N ARG A 23 6.74 21.41 3.35
CA ARG A 23 6.22 21.33 1.98
C ARG A 23 5.27 20.14 1.78
N GLY A 24 5.38 19.10 2.58
CA GLY A 24 4.37 18.02 2.58
C GLY A 24 3.01 18.54 3.04
N PHE A 25 2.99 19.39 4.08
CA PHE A 25 1.78 20.02 4.58
C PHE A 25 1.20 21.03 3.57
N ASN A 26 2.07 21.86 2.93
CA ASN A 26 1.61 22.92 2.03
C ASN A 26 1.30 22.45 0.61
N PHE A 27 1.96 21.39 0.10
CA PHE A 27 1.95 20.99 -1.32
C PHE A 27 1.80 19.50 -1.56
N SER A 28 1.68 18.68 -0.52
CA SER A 28 1.81 17.22 -0.62
C SER A 28 3.16 16.78 -1.23
N ASP A 29 4.22 17.58 -1.03
CA ASP A 29 5.55 17.37 -1.61
C ASP A 29 6.33 16.37 -0.76
N GLY A 30 6.03 15.08 -0.95
CA GLY A 30 6.63 14.03 -0.15
C GLY A 30 6.20 12.63 -0.58
N VAL A 31 6.82 11.65 0.05
CA VAL A 31 6.58 10.22 -0.19
C VAL A 31 6.32 9.51 1.14
N TYR A 32 5.73 8.31 1.07
CA TYR A 32 5.50 7.53 2.28
C TYR A 32 5.67 6.02 2.02
N GLU A 33 5.86 5.28 3.10
CA GLU A 33 5.83 3.81 3.08
C GLU A 33 4.99 3.30 4.25
N VAL A 34 4.37 2.14 4.01
CA VAL A 34 3.74 1.36 5.07
C VAL A 34 4.40 -0.02 5.03
N ILE A 35 5.03 -0.41 6.14
CA ILE A 35 5.85 -1.63 6.23
C ILE A 35 5.34 -2.48 7.39
N GLY A 36 5.01 -3.74 7.13
CA GLY A 36 4.58 -4.66 8.17
C GLY A 36 5.76 -5.17 9.00
N PHE A 37 5.53 -5.47 10.28
CA PHE A 37 6.49 -6.21 11.10
C PHE A 37 5.74 -7.25 11.95
N LYS A 38 6.42 -8.37 12.22
CA LYS A 38 5.86 -9.48 12.99
C LYS A 38 6.98 -10.10 13.83
N LYS A 39 6.70 -10.40 15.11
CA LYS A 39 7.73 -10.85 16.08
C LYS A 39 8.94 -9.89 16.07
N LYS A 40 8.67 -8.60 16.00
CA LYS A 40 9.68 -7.51 15.94
C LYS A 40 10.59 -7.55 14.69
N LYS A 41 10.37 -8.47 13.72
CA LYS A 41 11.12 -8.53 12.46
C LYS A 41 10.37 -7.79 11.37
N ILE A 42 11.08 -6.96 10.59
CA ILE A 42 10.49 -6.14 9.53
C ILE A 42 10.25 -7.02 8.29
N LEU A 43 9.06 -6.96 7.72
CA LEU A 43 8.66 -7.78 6.57
C LEU A 43 8.98 -7.06 5.25
N ASN A 44 9.54 -7.78 4.30
CA ASN A 44 9.80 -7.29 2.92
C ASN A 44 10.63 -5.99 2.88
N PHE A 45 11.51 -5.77 3.84
CA PHE A 45 12.23 -4.50 4.01
C PHE A 45 12.92 -4.04 2.71
N LYS A 46 13.65 -4.96 2.05
CA LYS A 46 14.38 -4.63 0.81
C LYS A 46 13.42 -4.15 -0.31
N LYS A 47 12.24 -4.76 -0.42
CA LYS A 47 11.24 -4.36 -1.44
C LYS A 47 10.67 -2.96 -1.14
N HIS A 48 10.36 -2.70 0.11
CA HIS A 48 9.87 -1.38 0.55
C HIS A 48 10.94 -0.30 0.35
N THR A 49 12.16 -0.56 0.67
CA THR A 49 13.26 0.40 0.47
C THR A 49 13.64 0.60 -1.00
N UNK A 50 13.36 -0.25 -1.82
CA UNK A 50 13.49 -0.17 -3.03
C UNK A 50 12.64 0.74 -3.61
N ARG A 51 11.30 0.58 -3.28
CA ARG A 51 10.23 1.46 -3.74
C ARG A 51 10.35 2.89 -3.18
N LEU A 52 10.70 3.02 -1.92
CA LEU A 52 10.98 4.33 -1.31
C LEU A 52 12.04 5.10 -2.10
N LYS A 53 13.15 4.44 -2.44
CA LYS A 53 14.22 5.06 -3.23
C LYS A 53 13.72 5.54 -4.59
N LYS A 54 12.93 4.69 -5.29
CA LYS A 54 12.31 5.07 -6.56
C LYS A 54 11.46 6.33 -6.38
N SER A 55 10.56 6.33 -5.39
CA SER A 55 9.64 7.45 -5.17
C SER A 55 10.37 8.75 -4.82
N LEU A 56 11.42 8.69 -3.99
CA LEU A 56 12.26 9.84 -3.68
C LEU A 56 12.95 10.40 -4.94
N ASN A 57 13.52 9.52 -5.75
CA ASN A 57 14.20 9.92 -6.99
C ASN A 57 13.24 10.59 -7.98
N GLU A 58 12.05 10.02 -8.17
CA GLU A 58 11.04 10.56 -9.08
C GLU A 58 10.59 11.98 -8.67
N LEU A 59 10.49 12.24 -7.37
CA LEU A 59 10.16 13.58 -6.86
C LEU A 59 11.40 14.46 -6.66
N LYS A 60 12.61 13.95 -6.96
CA LYS A 60 13.86 14.69 -6.77
C LYS A 60 14.01 15.15 -5.30
N ILE A 61 13.64 14.28 -4.36
CA ILE A 61 13.85 14.51 -2.91
C ILE A 61 15.10 13.73 -2.52
N SER A 62 16.08 14.41 -1.91
CA SER A 62 17.30 13.74 -1.46
C SER A 62 16.97 12.68 -0.41
N ASN A 63 17.65 11.53 -0.52
CA ASN A 63 17.47 10.46 0.46
C ASN A 63 18.10 10.89 1.79
N PRO A 64 17.29 11.01 2.88
CA PRO A 64 17.87 11.47 4.16
C PRO A 64 18.67 10.40 4.90
N PHE A 65 18.67 9.17 4.42
CA PHE A 65 19.39 8.06 5.09
C PHE A 65 20.73 7.82 4.39
N LYS A 66 21.81 7.75 5.15
CA LYS A 66 23.14 7.40 4.64
C LYS A 66 23.09 6.06 3.89
N ASN A 67 22.35 5.10 4.45
CA ASN A 67 22.04 3.81 3.83
C ASN A 67 20.78 3.24 4.47
N PHE A 68 20.19 2.23 3.87
CA PHE A 68 18.94 1.66 4.39
C PHE A 68 19.13 0.81 5.66
N LYS A 69 20.37 0.46 6.00
CA LYS A 69 20.66 -0.18 7.30
C LYS A 69 20.41 0.80 8.45
N SER A 70 20.71 2.09 8.26
CA SER A 70 20.39 3.11 9.29
C SER A 70 18.86 3.27 9.46
N LEU A 71 18.10 3.23 8.38
CA LEU A 71 16.62 3.23 8.47
C LEU A 71 16.12 1.99 9.22
N GLU A 72 16.69 0.82 8.92
CA GLU A 72 16.32 -0.44 9.59
C GLU A 72 16.51 -0.32 11.10
N LEU A 73 17.66 0.19 11.53
CA LEU A 73 17.99 0.40 12.97
C LEU A 73 17.01 1.37 13.62
N ILE A 74 16.67 2.47 12.95
CA ILE A 74 15.68 3.44 13.45
C ILE A 74 14.35 2.76 13.69
N ILE A 75 13.88 1.95 12.73
CA ILE A 75 12.59 1.25 12.84
C ILE A 75 12.63 0.22 13.99
N LEU A 76 13.70 -0.57 14.08
CA LEU A 76 13.83 -1.59 15.13
C LEU A 76 13.86 -0.95 16.53
N ASN A 77 14.55 0.18 16.68
CA ASN A 77 14.55 0.93 17.93
C ASN A 77 13.16 1.49 18.25
N LEU A 78 12.44 1.99 17.25
CA LEU A 78 11.08 2.50 17.44
C LEU A 78 10.13 1.38 17.90
N ILE A 79 10.23 0.20 17.29
CA ILE A 79 9.46 -1.00 17.69
C ILE A 79 9.78 -1.35 19.15
N LYS A 80 11.07 -1.32 19.52
CA LYS A 80 11.53 -1.60 20.88
C LYS A 80 10.97 -0.58 21.88
N HIS A 81 11.10 0.72 21.59
CA HIS A 81 10.59 1.81 22.45
C HIS A 81 9.06 1.69 22.70
N ASN A 82 8.32 1.22 21.71
CA ASN A 82 6.87 1.08 21.81
C ASN A 82 6.42 -0.28 22.36
N TYR A 83 7.34 -1.20 22.67
CA TYR A 83 7.07 -2.53 23.24
C TYR A 83 6.06 -3.32 22.39
N ILE A 84 6.17 -3.24 21.06
CA ILE A 84 5.20 -3.85 20.13
C ILE A 84 5.85 -5.04 19.41
N GLU A 85 5.13 -6.16 19.32
CA GLU A 85 5.63 -7.35 18.61
C GLU A 85 5.17 -7.43 17.16
N ASN A 86 3.95 -6.96 16.88
CA ASN A 86 3.34 -7.09 15.55
C ASN A 86 2.62 -5.77 15.23
N GLY A 87 2.70 -5.35 13.97
CA GLY A 87 2.04 -4.11 13.56
C GLY A 87 2.59 -3.57 12.26
N PHE A 88 2.44 -2.29 12.08
CA PHE A 88 2.87 -1.59 10.88
C PHE A 88 3.66 -0.35 11.25
N ILE A 89 4.61 -0.03 10.38
CA ILE A 89 5.38 1.21 10.41
C ILE A 89 4.79 2.12 9.34
N TYR A 90 4.46 3.35 9.71
CA TYR A 90 4.27 4.45 8.76
C TYR A 90 5.56 5.24 8.72
N LEU A 91 6.09 5.47 7.53
CA LEU A 91 7.25 6.33 7.27
C LEU A 91 6.84 7.39 6.25
N GLN A 92 7.05 8.65 6.57
CA GLN A 92 6.83 9.75 5.62
C GLN A 92 8.11 10.59 5.52
N ILE A 93 8.45 10.98 4.29
CA ILE A 93 9.56 11.88 4.01
C ILE A 93 9.00 12.99 3.12
N THR A 94 9.07 14.24 3.59
CA THR A 94 8.75 15.41 2.78
C THR A 94 10.02 16.04 2.26
N ARG A 95 9.91 16.95 1.28
CA ARG A 95 11.09 17.71 0.82
C ARG A 95 11.70 18.53 1.94
N GLY A 96 10.94 18.92 2.98
CA GLY A 96 11.43 19.71 4.11
C GLY A 96 10.62 20.99 4.30
N SER A 97 11.10 21.86 5.18
CA SER A 97 10.41 23.11 5.56
C SER A 97 11.11 24.32 4.93
N ALA A 98 10.34 25.17 4.27
CA ALA A 98 10.83 26.39 3.61
C ALA A 98 9.67 27.38 3.41
N LYS A 99 9.97 28.67 3.32
CA LYS A 99 8.96 29.69 2.96
C LYS A 99 8.18 29.25 1.73
N ARG A 100 6.87 29.44 1.75
CA ARG A 100 5.96 28.94 0.72
C ARG A 100 6.31 29.53 -0.65
N ASN A 101 6.79 28.67 -1.54
CA ASN A 101 7.11 28.98 -2.94
C ASN A 101 6.91 27.69 -3.74
N HIS A 102 6.39 27.80 -4.96
CA HIS A 102 6.18 26.62 -5.84
C HIS A 102 7.50 26.01 -6.30
N LEU A 103 8.55 26.81 -6.48
CA LEU A 103 9.87 26.31 -6.87
C LEU A 103 10.49 25.48 -5.74
N PHE A 104 11.32 24.52 -6.11
CA PHE A 104 12.05 23.71 -5.12
C PHE A 104 13.12 24.59 -4.48
N PRO A 105 13.16 24.66 -3.14
CA PRO A 105 14.19 25.45 -2.46
C PRO A 105 15.57 24.77 -2.59
N ASN A 106 16.60 25.58 -2.63
CA ASN A 106 17.99 25.11 -2.63
C ASN A 106 18.38 24.65 -1.20
N ASN A 107 19.23 23.62 -1.12
CA ASN A 107 19.85 23.16 0.12
C ASN A 107 18.87 22.83 1.25
N ILE A 108 17.69 22.34 0.92
CA ILE A 108 16.68 21.95 1.90
C ILE A 108 16.97 20.53 2.42
N LYS A 109 16.75 20.31 3.73
CA LYS A 109 16.83 18.99 4.34
C LYS A 109 15.45 18.37 4.41
N PRO A 110 15.28 17.12 3.95
CA PRO A 110 13.98 16.44 4.08
C PRO A 110 13.56 16.29 5.54
N ASN A 111 12.27 16.42 5.81
CA ASN A 111 11.69 16.04 7.10
C ASN A 111 11.29 14.58 7.08
N ILE A 112 11.52 13.89 8.20
CA ILE A 112 11.24 12.44 8.36
C ILE A 112 10.31 12.26 9.56
N VAL A 113 9.21 11.54 9.35
CA VAL A 113 8.34 11.10 10.44
C VAL A 113 8.15 9.59 10.32
N ILE A 114 8.35 8.86 11.44
CA ILE A 114 8.11 7.42 11.49
C ILE A 114 7.31 7.11 12.77
N PHE A 115 6.24 6.32 12.62
CA PHE A 115 5.49 5.84 13.79
C PHE A 115 4.93 4.44 13.55
N THR A 116 4.57 3.79 14.64
CA THR A 116 3.94 2.46 14.61
C THR A 116 2.42 2.61 14.73
N PHE A 117 1.70 1.69 14.08
CA PHE A 117 0.24 1.61 14.22
C PHE A 117 -0.23 0.17 14.07
N PHE A 118 -1.49 -0.06 14.42
CA PHE A 118 -2.16 -1.36 14.30
C PHE A 118 -3.38 -1.22 13.41
N ASN A 119 -3.70 -2.27 12.70
CA ASN A 119 -5.04 -2.39 12.11
C ASN A 119 -6.00 -2.99 13.14
N LYS A 120 -7.26 -2.65 13.01
CA LYS A 120 -8.34 -3.38 13.68
C LYS A 120 -8.33 -4.84 13.20
N ASP A 121 -8.92 -5.71 13.98
CA ASP A 121 -8.99 -7.14 13.65
C ASP A 121 -9.57 -7.35 12.25
N ILE A 122 -8.81 -8.00 11.38
CA ILE A 122 -9.19 -8.29 10.00
C ILE A 122 -9.90 -9.63 9.84
N LYS A 123 -10.13 -10.39 10.93
CA LYS A 123 -10.70 -11.74 10.82
C LYS A 123 -12.02 -11.77 10.06
N ASN A 124 -12.89 -10.79 10.32
CA ASN A 124 -14.17 -10.71 9.61
C ASN A 124 -13.99 -10.39 8.12
N LEU A 125 -12.94 -9.67 7.75
CA LEU A 125 -12.66 -9.33 6.35
C LEU A 125 -12.26 -10.56 5.54
N LEU A 126 -11.70 -11.59 6.19
CA LEU A 126 -11.26 -12.83 5.51
C LEU A 126 -12.43 -13.63 4.96
N LYS A 127 -13.65 -13.37 5.41
CA LYS A 127 -14.88 -13.94 4.85
C LYS A 127 -15.21 -13.36 3.47
N GLY A 128 -14.47 -12.33 3.06
CA GLY A 128 -14.63 -11.65 1.79
C GLY A 128 -15.26 -10.26 1.94
N VAL A 129 -14.82 -9.35 1.09
CA VAL A 129 -15.27 -7.95 1.13
C VAL A 129 -16.01 -7.58 -0.14
N LYS A 130 -16.81 -6.51 -0.04
CA LYS A 130 -17.51 -5.90 -1.18
C LYS A 130 -16.70 -4.68 -1.65
N VAL A 131 -16.57 -4.50 -2.95
CA VAL A 131 -15.91 -3.32 -3.53
C VAL A 131 -16.86 -2.66 -4.53
N GLY A 132 -16.73 -1.34 -4.66
CA GLY A 132 -17.43 -0.58 -5.70
C GLY A 132 -16.46 -0.22 -6.83
N ILE A 133 -16.98 0.30 -7.94
CA ILE A 133 -16.20 0.82 -9.06
C ILE A 133 -16.47 2.32 -9.21
N SER A 134 -15.43 3.10 -9.55
CA SER A 134 -15.58 4.50 -9.92
C SER A 134 -14.51 4.90 -10.95
N GLU A 135 -14.71 6.06 -11.55
CA GLU A 135 -13.71 6.65 -12.46
C GLU A 135 -12.42 6.97 -11.69
N ASP A 136 -11.26 6.71 -12.31
CA ASP A 136 -9.93 7.01 -11.76
C ASP A 136 -9.56 8.46 -12.08
N LEU A 137 -9.74 9.33 -11.11
CA LEU A 137 -9.44 10.76 -11.21
C LEU A 137 -8.05 11.14 -10.68
N ARG A 138 -7.21 10.15 -10.39
CA ARG A 138 -5.85 10.41 -9.90
C ARG A 138 -4.95 10.93 -11.04
N TRP A 139 -3.82 11.50 -10.66
CA TRP A 139 -2.80 11.93 -11.62
C TRP A 139 -2.20 10.72 -12.39
N LEU A 140 -1.38 11.00 -13.42
CA LEU A 140 -0.79 9.96 -14.26
C LEU A 140 0.59 9.49 -13.76
N ARG A 141 0.86 9.61 -12.46
CA ARG A 141 2.10 9.15 -11.82
C ARG A 141 1.78 8.36 -10.54
N CYS A 142 0.83 7.44 -10.64
CA CYS A 142 0.44 6.56 -9.53
C CYS A 142 1.55 5.59 -9.12
N ASP A 143 2.56 5.41 -9.99
CA ASP A 143 3.77 4.62 -9.71
C ASP A 143 4.62 5.21 -8.57
N ILE A 144 4.47 6.51 -8.28
CA ILE A 144 5.16 7.20 -7.19
C ILE A 144 4.32 7.07 -5.92
N LYS A 145 4.92 6.55 -4.85
CA LYS A 145 4.18 6.45 -3.57
C LYS A 145 4.22 7.80 -2.83
N SER A 146 3.56 8.81 -3.46
CA SER A 146 3.51 10.18 -2.94
C SER A 146 2.40 10.34 -1.90
N ILE A 147 2.47 11.41 -1.10
CA ILE A 147 1.43 11.78 -0.15
C ILE A 147 0.27 12.57 -0.79
N SER A 148 0.24 12.68 -2.12
CA SER A 148 -0.85 13.32 -2.88
C SER A 148 -2.03 12.35 -3.00
N LEU A 149 -2.74 12.14 -1.90
CA LEU A 149 -3.73 11.06 -1.75
C LEU A 149 -5.18 11.55 -1.72
N LEU A 150 -5.44 12.81 -2.03
CA LEU A 150 -6.81 13.35 -1.91
C LEU A 150 -7.83 12.57 -2.76
N PRO A 151 -7.57 12.25 -4.05
CA PRO A 151 -8.52 11.43 -4.81
C PRO A 151 -8.75 10.04 -4.16
N ASN A 152 -7.70 9.42 -3.66
CA ASN A 152 -7.79 8.11 -2.97
C ASN A 152 -8.68 8.21 -1.71
N LEU A 153 -8.52 9.29 -0.92
CA LEU A 153 -9.29 9.50 0.31
C LEU A 153 -10.78 9.72 0.00
N LEU A 154 -11.08 10.51 -1.04
CA LEU A 154 -12.46 10.76 -1.46
C LEU A 154 -13.15 9.45 -1.87
N GLU A 155 -12.46 8.61 -2.66
CA GLU A 155 -13.02 7.32 -3.07
C GLU A 155 -13.14 6.35 -1.89
N LYS A 156 -12.18 6.34 -0.98
CA LYS A 156 -12.27 5.50 0.23
C LYS A 156 -13.45 5.92 1.13
N GLN A 157 -13.69 7.23 1.26
CA GLN A 157 -14.83 7.76 2.02
C GLN A 157 -16.15 7.39 1.34
N LYS A 158 -16.20 7.50 -0.01
CA LYS A 158 -17.36 7.08 -0.81
C LYS A 158 -17.65 5.59 -0.64
N ALA A 159 -16.60 4.74 -0.65
CA ALA A 159 -16.74 3.29 -0.39
C ALA A 159 -17.42 3.06 0.96
N SER A 160 -16.90 3.68 2.00
CA SER A 160 -17.41 3.52 3.37
C SER A 160 -18.90 3.89 3.48
N LYS A 161 -19.29 5.04 2.88
CA LYS A 161 -20.69 5.51 2.89
C LYS A 161 -21.64 4.55 2.17
N LYS A 162 -21.14 3.79 1.18
CA LYS A 162 -21.95 2.81 0.40
C LYS A 162 -21.85 1.39 0.96
N GLY A 163 -21.17 1.19 2.08
CA GLY A 163 -20.99 -0.14 2.69
C GLY A 163 -20.00 -1.03 1.92
N PHE A 164 -19.15 -0.43 1.10
CA PHE A 164 -18.06 -1.13 0.43
C PHE A 164 -16.77 -1.02 1.27
N TYR A 165 -15.96 -2.05 1.22
CA TYR A 165 -14.63 -2.03 1.84
C TYR A 165 -13.66 -1.16 1.04
N GLU A 166 -13.78 -1.14 -0.29
CA GLU A 166 -12.82 -0.51 -1.20
C GLU A 166 -13.55 -0.01 -2.45
N ILE A 167 -12.96 0.94 -3.16
CA ILE A 167 -13.36 1.29 -4.54
C ILE A 167 -12.22 0.88 -5.47
N TRP A 168 -12.54 0.08 -6.48
CA TRP A 168 -11.67 -0.16 -7.61
C TRP A 168 -11.88 0.95 -8.63
N GLN A 169 -10.80 1.58 -9.04
CA GLN A 169 -10.83 2.73 -9.94
C GLN A 169 -10.64 2.25 -11.37
N SER A 170 -11.33 2.88 -12.32
CA SER A 170 -11.24 2.50 -13.73
C SER A 170 -10.91 3.71 -14.60
N ARG A 171 -10.13 3.48 -15.64
CA ARG A 171 -9.77 4.47 -16.64
C ARG A 171 -9.91 3.83 -18.02
N ASN A 172 -10.67 4.48 -18.91
CA ASN A 172 -10.95 3.92 -20.25
C ASN A 172 -11.48 2.48 -20.16
N ASN A 173 -12.44 2.24 -19.25
CA ASN A 173 -13.07 0.93 -19.03
C ASN A 173 -12.13 -0.17 -18.49
N GLN A 174 -10.88 0.16 -18.14
CA GLN A 174 -9.91 -0.78 -17.55
C GLN A 174 -9.73 -0.48 -16.07
N ILE A 175 -9.78 -1.50 -15.24
CA ILE A 175 -9.51 -1.34 -13.80
C ILE A 175 -8.01 -1.04 -13.62
N THR A 176 -7.70 0.05 -12.94
CA THR A 176 -6.33 0.39 -12.57
C THR A 176 -5.97 -0.30 -11.26
N GLU A 177 -6.47 0.18 -10.14
CA GLU A 177 -6.25 -0.41 -8.81
C GLU A 177 -7.30 0.10 -7.83
N GLY A 178 -7.25 -0.34 -6.60
CA GLY A 178 -8.11 0.19 -5.54
C GLY A 178 -7.59 1.53 -5.01
N SER A 179 -8.42 2.21 -4.22
CA SER A 179 -7.99 3.47 -3.59
C SER A 179 -6.79 3.27 -2.64
N THR A 180 -6.64 2.06 -2.06
CA THR A 180 -5.54 1.73 -1.13
C THR A 180 -4.94 0.34 -1.38
N SER A 181 -5.23 -0.29 -2.53
CA SER A 181 -4.88 -1.69 -2.80
C SER A 181 -4.69 -1.92 -4.29
N ASN A 182 -4.08 -3.05 -4.66
CA ASN A 182 -4.06 -3.50 -6.06
C ASN A 182 -5.19 -4.52 -6.28
N ALA A 183 -5.76 -4.51 -7.47
CA ALA A 183 -6.91 -5.33 -7.84
C ALA A 183 -6.48 -6.56 -8.66
N PHE A 184 -7.12 -7.69 -8.39
CA PHE A 184 -6.90 -8.97 -9.09
C PHE A 184 -8.22 -9.65 -9.37
N ILE A 185 -8.33 -10.29 -10.54
CA ILE A 185 -9.41 -11.24 -10.84
C ILE A 185 -8.82 -12.57 -11.30
N ILE A 186 -9.63 -13.63 -11.23
CA ILE A 186 -9.31 -14.94 -11.78
C ILE A 186 -10.39 -15.25 -12.81
N ASP A 187 -9.97 -15.47 -14.05
CA ASP A 187 -10.87 -15.67 -15.17
C ASP A 187 -11.45 -17.10 -15.21
N SER A 188 -12.31 -17.37 -16.20
CA SER A 188 -12.92 -18.69 -16.40
C SER A 188 -11.92 -19.81 -16.67
N LYS A 189 -10.68 -19.48 -17.10
CA LYS A 189 -9.59 -20.44 -17.39
C LYS A 189 -8.62 -20.53 -16.22
N ASN A 190 -8.94 -19.97 -15.05
CA ASN A 190 -8.11 -19.93 -13.84
C ASN A 190 -6.83 -19.09 -14.00
N VAL A 191 -6.82 -18.13 -14.95
CA VAL A 191 -5.70 -17.20 -15.10
C VAL A 191 -5.88 -16.03 -14.12
N ILE A 192 -4.89 -15.77 -13.31
CA ILE A 192 -4.84 -14.63 -12.39
C ILE A 192 -4.46 -13.38 -13.21
N MET A 193 -5.31 -12.37 -13.21
CA MET A 193 -5.09 -11.12 -13.96
C MET A 193 -4.99 -9.93 -13.03
N THR A 194 -4.07 -9.02 -13.34
CA THR A 194 -3.91 -7.75 -12.61
C THR A 194 -3.30 -6.72 -13.55
N HIS A 195 -3.56 -5.44 -13.31
CA HIS A 195 -3.03 -4.36 -14.13
C HIS A 195 -1.49 -4.39 -14.11
N PRO A 196 -0.79 -4.18 -15.26
CA PRO A 196 0.67 -4.11 -15.28
C PRO A 196 1.19 -2.93 -14.45
N ALA A 197 2.35 -3.09 -13.83
CA ALA A 197 2.93 -2.05 -12.96
C ALA A 197 3.56 -0.94 -13.80
N ASN A 198 2.72 -0.05 -14.30
CA ASN A 198 3.10 1.14 -15.07
C ASN A 198 2.74 2.41 -14.27
N ASN A 199 2.69 3.56 -14.94
CA ASN A 199 2.39 4.85 -14.29
C ASN A 199 0.94 5.00 -13.79
N LEU A 200 0.04 4.08 -14.14
CA LEU A 200 -1.38 4.15 -13.76
C LEU A 200 -1.67 3.45 -12.42
N ILE A 201 -0.74 2.64 -11.91
CA ILE A 201 -0.91 1.96 -10.63
C ILE A 201 0.36 2.03 -9.78
N LEU A 202 0.18 1.88 -8.49
CA LEU A 202 1.33 1.66 -7.61
C LEU A 202 1.82 0.22 -7.75
N GLY A 203 3.12 0.04 -7.96
CA GLY A 203 3.76 -1.27 -7.88
C GLY A 203 3.75 -1.75 -6.42
N GLY A 204 2.67 -2.43 -6.03
CA GLY A 204 2.49 -2.88 -4.66
C GLY A 204 3.51 -3.95 -4.26
N VAL A 205 4.13 -3.82 -3.08
CA VAL A 205 5.06 -4.84 -2.57
C VAL A 205 4.31 -6.17 -2.37
N THR A 206 3.11 -6.13 -1.81
CA THR A 206 2.29 -7.35 -1.66
C THR A 206 1.89 -7.91 -3.02
N ARG A 207 1.47 -7.03 -3.98
CA ARG A 207 1.16 -7.43 -5.35
C ARG A 207 2.33 -8.20 -5.97
N ASP A 208 3.53 -7.64 -5.91
CA ASP A 208 4.73 -8.27 -6.47
C ASP A 208 5.04 -9.62 -5.81
N CYS A 209 4.92 -9.69 -4.48
CA CYS A 209 5.12 -10.95 -3.75
C CYS A 209 4.09 -12.00 -4.19
N VAL A 210 2.82 -11.62 -4.32
CA VAL A 210 1.73 -12.53 -4.72
C VAL A 210 1.95 -13.04 -6.15
N ILE A 211 2.34 -12.18 -7.09
CA ILE A 211 2.65 -12.60 -8.46
C ILE A 211 3.78 -13.63 -8.48
N ASN A 212 4.87 -13.35 -7.76
CA ASN A 212 6.01 -14.27 -7.72
C ASN A 212 5.65 -15.60 -7.05
N ILE A 213 4.90 -15.55 -5.96
CA ILE A 213 4.41 -16.75 -5.27
C ILE A 213 3.50 -17.57 -6.18
N ALA A 214 2.57 -16.92 -6.87
CA ALA A 214 1.65 -17.60 -7.79
C ALA A 214 2.43 -18.30 -8.91
N LYS A 215 3.35 -17.57 -9.57
CA LYS A 215 4.18 -18.15 -10.64
C LYS A 215 5.05 -19.32 -10.15
N SER A 216 5.58 -19.25 -8.92
CA SER A 216 6.41 -20.31 -8.33
C SER A 216 5.61 -21.53 -7.85
N ASN A 217 4.28 -21.46 -7.89
CA ASN A 217 3.37 -22.56 -7.53
C ASN A 217 2.45 -22.90 -8.71
N ASP A 218 2.95 -22.71 -9.93
CA ASP A 218 2.36 -23.13 -11.20
C ASP A 218 0.99 -22.49 -11.53
N PHE A 219 0.67 -21.34 -10.93
CA PHE A 219 -0.49 -20.56 -11.36
C PHE A 219 -0.14 -19.69 -12.56
N PHE A 220 -1.04 -19.64 -13.53
CA PHE A 220 -0.89 -18.75 -14.68
C PHE A 220 -1.25 -17.32 -14.26
N VAL A 221 -0.30 -16.40 -14.43
CA VAL A 221 -0.49 -14.99 -14.07
C VAL A 221 -0.24 -14.11 -15.30
N LYS A 222 -1.20 -13.26 -15.61
CA LYS A 222 -1.08 -12.24 -16.66
C LYS A 222 -1.12 -10.84 -16.04
N GLU A 223 -0.08 -10.09 -16.26
CA GLU A 223 -0.03 -8.67 -15.90
C GLU A 223 -0.65 -7.86 -17.05
N ASN A 224 -1.98 -7.96 -17.15
CA ASN A 224 -2.81 -7.32 -18.18
C ASN A 224 -3.98 -6.66 -17.48
N ALA A 225 -4.27 -5.42 -17.87
CA ALA A 225 -5.44 -4.71 -17.35
C ALA A 225 -6.70 -5.50 -17.72
N PHE A 226 -7.63 -5.58 -16.80
CA PHE A 226 -8.93 -6.21 -17.03
C PHE A 226 -10.03 -5.15 -17.00
N THR A 227 -11.10 -5.42 -17.73
CA THR A 227 -12.21 -4.50 -17.94
C THR A 227 -13.36 -4.81 -16.98
N ILE A 228 -14.36 -3.91 -16.97
CA ILE A 228 -15.63 -4.17 -16.26
C ILE A 228 -16.32 -5.41 -16.85
N ASN A 229 -16.18 -5.67 -18.16
CA ASN A 229 -16.74 -6.87 -18.76
C ASN A 229 -16.03 -8.16 -18.31
N ASP A 230 -14.72 -8.09 -18.04
CA ASP A 230 -13.99 -9.23 -17.49
C ASP A 230 -14.45 -9.52 -16.04
N ILE A 231 -14.76 -8.47 -15.27
CA ILE A 231 -15.32 -8.63 -13.92
C ILE A 231 -16.62 -9.45 -13.95
N LYS A 232 -17.51 -9.15 -14.90
CA LYS A 232 -18.80 -9.88 -15.01
C LYS A 232 -18.63 -11.38 -15.28
N LYS A 233 -17.47 -11.78 -15.80
CA LYS A 233 -17.17 -13.17 -16.21
C LYS A 233 -16.14 -13.84 -15.31
N CYS A 234 -15.58 -13.13 -14.32
CA CYS A 234 -14.53 -13.71 -13.48
C CYS A 234 -15.10 -14.75 -12.50
N LYS A 235 -14.30 -15.77 -12.22
CA LYS A 235 -14.64 -16.79 -11.22
C LYS A 235 -14.38 -16.30 -9.80
N GLU A 236 -13.26 -15.58 -9.61
CA GLU A 236 -12.82 -15.12 -8.30
C GLU A 236 -12.23 -13.73 -8.41
N ALA A 237 -12.14 -13.04 -7.29
CA ALA A 237 -11.49 -11.73 -7.22
C ALA A 237 -10.86 -11.54 -5.84
N PHE A 238 -9.78 -10.77 -5.80
CA PHE A 238 -9.13 -10.41 -4.54
C PHE A 238 -8.38 -9.09 -4.69
N LEU A 239 -8.03 -8.51 -3.56
CA LEU A 239 -7.18 -7.33 -3.53
C LEU A 239 -5.94 -7.59 -2.68
N THR A 240 -4.90 -6.78 -2.87
CA THR A 240 -3.66 -6.91 -2.09
C THR A 240 -3.22 -5.56 -1.52
N SER A 241 -2.79 -5.57 -0.27
CA SER A 241 -2.08 -4.44 0.33
C SER A 241 -1.21 -4.91 1.49
N THR A 242 -0.29 -4.09 1.94
CA THR A 242 0.59 -4.41 3.07
C THR A 242 -0.22 -4.67 4.35
N THR A 243 -1.31 -3.94 4.55
CA THR A 243 -2.06 -3.96 5.80
C THR A 243 -3.04 -5.14 5.93
N VAL A 244 -3.45 -5.74 4.80
CA VAL A 244 -4.39 -6.88 4.83
C VAL A 244 -3.85 -8.13 4.12
N GLY A 245 -2.70 -8.03 3.47
CA GLY A 245 -2.18 -9.15 2.68
C GLY A 245 -3.01 -9.38 1.44
N VAL A 246 -3.52 -10.60 1.28
CA VAL A 246 -4.46 -11.01 0.22
C VAL A 246 -5.85 -11.04 0.83
N LEU A 247 -6.80 -10.33 0.25
CA LEU A 247 -8.15 -10.22 0.79
C LEU A 247 -9.18 -10.59 -0.29
N PRO A 248 -9.98 -11.64 -0.08
CA PRO A 248 -10.99 -12.05 -1.08
C PRO A 248 -12.03 -10.94 -1.32
N VAL A 249 -12.43 -10.77 -2.59
CA VAL A 249 -13.53 -9.90 -3.00
C VAL A 249 -14.69 -10.79 -3.45
N ILE A 250 -15.85 -10.62 -2.81
CA ILE A 250 -17.02 -11.49 -3.01
C ILE A 250 -18.17 -10.77 -3.73
N LYS A 251 -18.07 -9.44 -3.89
CA LYS A 251 -19.05 -8.66 -4.65
C LYS A 251 -18.34 -7.41 -5.20
N ILE A 252 -18.60 -7.08 -6.47
CA ILE A 252 -18.06 -5.89 -7.14
C ILE A 252 -19.27 -5.12 -7.71
N ASP A 253 -19.56 -3.94 -7.16
CA ASP A 253 -20.83 -3.24 -7.36
C ASP A 253 -21.99 -4.22 -7.13
N GLU A 254 -22.79 -4.50 -8.15
CA GLU A 254 -23.92 -5.45 -8.05
C GLU A 254 -23.55 -6.89 -8.43
N PHE A 255 -22.33 -7.13 -8.96
CA PHE A 255 -21.92 -8.45 -9.45
C PHE A 255 -21.40 -9.32 -8.29
N LEU A 256 -22.08 -10.43 -8.03
CA LEU A 256 -21.60 -11.44 -7.09
C LEU A 256 -20.44 -12.21 -7.72
N VAL A 257 -19.34 -12.31 -7.00
CA VAL A 257 -18.16 -13.10 -7.37
C VAL A 257 -18.26 -14.44 -6.62
N ASN A 258 -18.12 -15.55 -7.32
CA ASN A 258 -18.14 -16.91 -6.74
C ASN A 258 -19.34 -17.13 -5.78
N ASN A 259 -20.53 -16.72 -6.21
CA ASN A 259 -21.75 -16.82 -5.39
C ASN A 259 -21.63 -16.16 -4.01
N GLY A 260 -20.85 -15.08 -3.91
CA GLY A 260 -20.70 -14.33 -2.66
C GLY A 260 -19.79 -14.99 -1.65
N LYS A 261 -18.86 -15.85 -2.09
CA LYS A 261 -17.93 -16.56 -1.20
C LYS A 261 -16.49 -16.43 -1.70
N PRO A 262 -15.48 -16.46 -0.80
CA PRO A 262 -14.09 -16.56 -1.25
C PRO A 262 -13.85 -17.77 -2.15
N GLY A 263 -13.12 -17.57 -3.22
CA GLY A 263 -12.82 -18.66 -4.15
C GLY A 263 -11.60 -19.47 -3.72
N LYS A 264 -11.52 -20.71 -4.25
CA LYS A 264 -10.50 -21.69 -3.88
C LYS A 264 -9.08 -21.19 -4.19
N ILE A 265 -8.87 -20.65 -5.39
CA ILE A 265 -7.53 -20.16 -5.81
C ILE A 265 -7.11 -18.96 -4.95
N THR A 266 -8.05 -18.05 -4.68
CA THR A 266 -7.79 -16.90 -3.80
C THR A 266 -7.36 -17.36 -2.40
N LEU A 267 -8.04 -18.36 -1.83
CA LEU A 267 -7.70 -18.90 -0.51
C LEU A 267 -6.33 -19.58 -0.52
N GLU A 268 -5.99 -20.28 -1.59
CA GLU A 268 -4.69 -20.92 -1.76
C GLU A 268 -3.56 -19.88 -1.85
N ILE A 269 -3.74 -18.84 -2.65
CA ILE A 269 -2.78 -17.73 -2.74
C ILE A 269 -2.60 -17.07 -1.37
N MET A 270 -3.69 -16.93 -0.63
CA MET A 270 -3.63 -16.39 0.72
C MET A 270 -2.82 -17.26 1.68
N UNK A 271 -2.95 -18.34 1.45
CA UNK A 271 -2.31 -19.25 2.18
C UNK A 271 -0.93 -19.23 1.94
N LEU A 272 -0.52 -19.34 0.77
CA LEU A 272 0.90 -19.29 0.33
C LEU A 272 1.58 -17.99 0.76
N TYR A 273 0.91 -16.86 0.59
CA TYR A 273 1.44 -15.55 1.00
C TYR A 273 1.70 -15.52 2.53
N ASN A 274 0.80 -16.04 3.34
CA ASN A 274 0.99 -16.09 4.79
C ASN A 274 2.17 -17.00 5.19
N LYS A 275 2.35 -18.11 4.48
CA LYS A 275 3.50 -18.99 4.66
C LYS A 275 4.81 -18.26 4.32
N TYR A 276 4.82 -17.51 3.22
CA TYR A 276 5.95 -16.67 2.82
C TYR A 276 6.30 -15.63 3.92
N LEU A 277 5.33 -14.94 4.47
CA LEU A 277 5.57 -13.98 5.56
C LEU A 277 6.10 -14.66 6.81
N THR A 278 5.59 -15.85 7.12
CA THR A 278 6.03 -16.63 8.30
C THR A 278 7.51 -17.04 8.18
N LYS A 279 7.98 -17.35 6.97
CA LYS A 279 9.40 -17.69 6.74
C LYS A 279 10.33 -16.51 7.06
N GLN A 280 9.88 -15.26 6.90
CA GLN A 280 10.70 -14.08 7.18
C GLN A 280 10.88 -13.82 8.68
N VAL A 281 10.08 -14.45 9.54
CA VAL A 281 10.11 -14.20 10.99
C VAL A 281 10.59 -15.43 11.79
N LYS A 282 10.98 -16.50 11.09
CA LYS A 282 11.74 -17.60 11.65
C LYS A 282 13.22 -17.22 11.69
#